data_a8dbdd6dd44879e4d4131ed80b865afc
#
_entry.id   a8dbdd6dd44879e4d4131ed80b865afc
#
_cell.length_a   1.000
_cell.length_b   1.000
_cell.length_c   1.000
_cell.angle_alpha   90.00
_cell.angle_beta   90.00
_cell.angle_gamma   90.00
#
_symmetry.space_group_name_H-M   'P 1'
#
loop_
_entity.id
_entity.type
_entity.pdbx_description
1 polymer ?
#
loop_
_entity_poly.entity_id
_entity_poly.type
_entity_poly.pdbx_seq_one_letter_code
_entity_poly.pdbx_strand_id
1 'polypeptide(L)'
;MSLQRSQLPTADELRNTWRDSPRWRGIQRPYSAEDVVRLRGTIAVEHSIARLTAEKLWRYVNEKPFVNSLGALTGNQAMQQVKAGLDAIYLSGWQVAGDANLAGEMYPDQSLYPADSVPAVVRRINATLKRADELHHAEGNDSIDWFKPIVADAEAGFGGVLNAFELMKQMIDAGAAGVHFEDQLSSAKKCGHMGGKVLVPTQDAINKLAAARLAADVSNVPTVLLARTDAESANLLTSDVDERDRPFIDSSKPRTSEGFFQVKAGMDQAIARGLAYAPYADLLWCETGKPDLEEAKHFAEAIHKKFPGKLLAYNCSPSFNWKRKLDDATIAKFQRELGAMG
;
A
#
# COMPACT_ATOMS: atom_id res chain seq x y z
N MET A 1 26.27 34.85 -1.80
CA MET A 1 24.90 34.60 -1.31
C MET A 1 24.83 33.12 -0.91
N SER A 2 24.88 32.79 0.39
CA SER A 2 24.63 31.43 0.82
C SER A 2 23.12 31.20 0.67
N LEU A 3 22.73 30.37 -0.29
CA LEU A 3 21.38 29.82 -0.31
C LEU A 3 21.13 29.20 1.08
N GLN A 4 20.16 29.70 1.81
CA GLN A 4 19.70 29.08 3.03
C GLN A 4 19.25 27.68 2.65
N ARG A 5 20.12 26.67 2.87
CA ARG A 5 19.75 25.27 2.68
C ARG A 5 18.64 24.98 3.67
N SER A 6 17.47 24.68 3.18
CA SER A 6 16.34 24.24 4.02
C SER A 6 16.82 23.12 4.94
N GLN A 7 16.39 23.17 6.19
CA GLN A 7 16.83 22.25 7.25
C GLN A 7 16.24 20.84 7.05
N LEU A 8 16.86 20.09 6.13
CA LEU A 8 16.62 18.65 6.06
C LEU A 8 17.39 17.96 7.19
N PRO A 9 16.84 16.91 7.81
CA PRO A 9 17.49 16.20 8.91
C PRO A 9 18.88 15.71 8.51
N THR A 10 19.86 15.84 9.37
CA THR A 10 21.18 15.22 9.23
C THR A 10 21.09 13.69 9.35
N ALA A 11 22.16 12.97 9.01
CA ALA A 11 22.19 11.53 9.21
C ALA A 11 22.05 11.12 10.69
N ASP A 12 22.63 11.92 11.62
CA ASP A 12 22.48 11.69 13.05
C ASP A 12 21.03 11.87 13.53
N GLU A 13 20.36 12.93 13.07
CA GLU A 13 18.96 13.17 13.40
C GLU A 13 18.05 12.08 12.84
N LEU A 14 18.31 11.59 11.62
CA LEU A 14 17.57 10.45 11.04
C LEU A 14 17.77 9.19 11.86
N ARG A 15 19.03 8.82 12.21
CA ARG A 15 19.31 7.66 13.07
C ARG A 15 18.60 7.75 14.41
N ASN A 16 18.65 8.91 15.05
CA ASN A 16 17.98 9.12 16.33
C ASN A 16 16.47 9.00 16.19
N THR A 17 15.88 9.61 15.16
CA THR A 17 14.44 9.52 14.88
C THR A 17 14.02 8.07 14.63
N TRP A 18 14.76 7.31 13.83
CA TRP A 18 14.44 5.90 13.55
C TRP A 18 14.54 5.01 14.78
N ARG A 19 15.51 5.29 15.67
CA ARG A 19 15.70 4.52 16.90
C ARG A 19 14.65 4.87 17.97
N ASP A 20 14.39 6.15 18.17
CA ASP A 20 13.71 6.66 19.38
C ASP A 20 12.20 6.90 19.15
N SER A 21 11.77 7.14 17.91
CA SER A 21 10.36 7.40 17.62
C SER A 21 9.54 6.10 17.62
N PRO A 22 8.41 6.05 18.35
CA PRO A 22 7.48 4.93 18.31
C PRO A 22 6.96 4.63 16.89
N ARG A 23 6.92 5.64 16.01
CA ARG A 23 6.52 5.51 14.60
C ARG A 23 7.33 4.45 13.85
N TRP A 24 8.61 4.29 14.20
CA TRP A 24 9.54 3.44 13.47
C TRP A 24 9.86 2.13 14.19
N ARG A 25 9.19 1.86 15.32
CA ARG A 25 9.43 0.65 16.08
C ARG A 25 9.17 -0.60 15.22
N GLY A 26 10.18 -1.47 15.12
CA GLY A 26 10.12 -2.72 14.36
C GLY A 26 10.26 -2.56 12.84
N ILE A 27 10.49 -1.34 12.33
CA ILE A 27 10.76 -1.11 10.90
C ILE A 27 12.26 -1.20 10.63
N GLN A 28 12.64 -2.10 9.74
CA GLN A 28 14.00 -2.28 9.26
C GLN A 28 14.27 -1.48 7.98
N ARG A 29 15.49 -0.98 7.87
CA ARG A 29 16.01 -0.28 6.70
C ARG A 29 17.32 -0.96 6.26
N PRO A 30 17.39 -1.61 5.09
CA PRO A 30 18.61 -2.24 4.60
C PRO A 30 19.59 -1.22 3.97
N TYR A 31 19.50 0.04 4.38
CA TYR A 31 20.33 1.18 3.98
C TYR A 31 20.59 2.08 5.19
N SER A 32 21.59 2.93 5.09
CA SER A 32 21.99 3.84 6.16
C SER A 32 21.31 5.21 6.05
N ALA A 33 21.37 5.99 7.14
CA ALA A 33 20.94 7.39 7.13
C ALA A 33 21.82 8.25 6.22
N GLU A 34 23.08 7.88 6.07
CA GLU A 34 24.05 8.49 5.15
C GLU A 34 23.62 8.28 3.70
N ASP A 35 23.08 7.12 3.34
CA ASP A 35 22.53 6.87 2.00
C ASP A 35 21.35 7.78 1.71
N VAL A 36 20.45 7.98 2.67
CA VAL A 36 19.33 8.92 2.52
C VAL A 36 19.85 10.33 2.29
N VAL A 37 20.80 10.79 3.09
CA VAL A 37 21.39 12.13 2.95
C VAL A 37 22.11 12.29 1.62
N ARG A 38 22.80 11.26 1.14
CA ARG A 38 23.51 11.26 -0.14
C ARG A 38 22.57 11.28 -1.34
N LEU A 39 21.43 10.60 -1.24
CA LEU A 39 20.48 10.42 -2.37
C LEU A 39 19.45 11.55 -2.51
N ARG A 40 19.19 12.30 -1.45
CA ARG A 40 18.28 13.45 -1.53
C ARG A 40 18.96 14.66 -2.18
N GLY A 41 18.15 15.56 -2.74
CA GLY A 41 18.65 16.81 -3.32
C GLY A 41 19.16 17.80 -2.26
N THR A 42 19.68 18.91 -2.74
CA THR A 42 20.25 19.99 -1.87
C THR A 42 19.19 20.94 -1.32
N ILE A 43 17.97 20.89 -1.86
CA ILE A 43 16.82 21.68 -1.41
C ILE A 43 15.76 20.75 -0.83
N ALA A 44 15.10 21.17 0.27
CA ALA A 44 13.89 20.50 0.74
C ALA A 44 12.72 20.87 -0.18
N VAL A 45 12.13 19.85 -0.78
CA VAL A 45 10.85 20.00 -1.47
C VAL A 45 9.74 19.76 -0.41
N GLU A 46 8.82 20.72 -0.29
CA GLU A 46 7.71 20.63 0.67
C GLU A 46 6.59 19.79 0.09
N HIS A 47 6.35 18.61 0.70
CA HIS A 47 5.22 17.73 0.38
C HIS A 47 4.15 17.85 1.48
N SER A 48 3.62 19.07 1.70
CA SER A 48 2.77 19.41 2.86
C SER A 48 1.54 18.51 2.98
N ILE A 49 0.82 18.26 1.87
CA ILE A 49 -0.38 17.40 1.89
C ILE A 49 0.01 15.95 2.22
N ALA A 50 1.02 15.41 1.55
CA ALA A 50 1.46 14.04 1.80
C ALA A 50 1.90 13.84 3.26
N ARG A 51 2.68 14.77 3.83
CA ARG A 51 3.12 14.72 5.21
C ARG A 51 1.95 14.79 6.19
N LEU A 52 1.12 15.83 6.09
CA LEU A 52 -0.05 16.02 6.94
C LEU A 52 -0.96 14.80 6.94
N THR A 53 -1.25 14.26 5.75
CA THR A 53 -2.19 13.15 5.62
C THR A 53 -1.55 11.80 5.98
N ALA A 54 -0.23 11.61 5.79
CA ALA A 54 0.48 10.42 6.27
C ALA A 54 0.51 10.36 7.81
N GLU A 55 0.79 11.47 8.48
CA GLU A 55 0.73 11.58 9.95
C GLU A 55 -0.69 11.35 10.47
N LYS A 56 -1.69 11.89 9.78
CA LYS A 56 -3.11 11.68 10.09
C LYS A 56 -3.50 10.20 9.91
N LEU A 57 -3.10 9.56 8.81
CA LEU A 57 -3.36 8.13 8.57
C LEU A 57 -2.72 7.28 9.67
N TRP A 58 -1.45 7.55 9.99
CA TRP A 58 -0.75 6.83 11.06
C TRP A 58 -1.47 6.94 12.40
N ARG A 59 -1.93 8.13 12.76
CA ARG A 59 -2.73 8.33 13.96
C ARG A 59 -4.03 7.53 13.90
N TYR A 60 -4.77 7.57 12.79
CA TYR A 60 -6.05 6.88 12.66
C TYR A 60 -5.91 5.35 12.80
N VAL A 61 -4.92 4.73 12.16
CA VAL A 61 -4.72 3.27 12.24
C VAL A 61 -4.24 2.81 13.63
N ASN A 62 -3.77 3.73 14.48
CA ASN A 62 -3.37 3.41 15.87
C ASN A 62 -4.44 3.77 16.92
N GLU A 63 -5.33 4.72 16.65
CA GLU A 63 -6.28 5.23 17.65
C GLU A 63 -7.71 4.79 17.39
N LYS A 64 -8.09 4.52 16.14
CA LYS A 64 -9.46 4.10 15.80
C LYS A 64 -9.63 2.59 15.84
N PRO A 65 -10.84 2.10 16.15
CA PRO A 65 -11.14 0.67 16.10
C PRO A 65 -10.90 0.05 14.71
N PHE A 66 -11.12 0.82 13.67
CA PHE A 66 -10.77 0.53 12.27
C PHE A 66 -10.83 1.83 11.46
N VAL A 67 -10.15 1.86 10.33
CA VAL A 67 -10.19 2.98 9.38
C VAL A 67 -10.90 2.51 8.13
N ASN A 68 -12.03 3.11 7.82
CA ASN A 68 -12.78 2.78 6.62
C ASN A 68 -12.46 3.74 5.46
N SER A 69 -12.42 3.18 4.26
CA SER A 69 -12.20 3.91 3.03
C SER A 69 -12.99 3.29 1.89
N LEU A 70 -13.35 4.10 0.90
CA LEU A 70 -13.95 3.65 -0.34
C LEU A 70 -13.12 4.13 -1.53
N GLY A 71 -13.20 3.41 -2.65
CA GLY A 71 -12.58 3.81 -3.90
C GLY A 71 -13.16 5.11 -4.44
N ALA A 72 -12.30 6.00 -4.94
CA ALA A 72 -12.67 7.22 -5.63
C ALA A 72 -11.74 7.45 -6.81
N LEU A 73 -12.29 7.82 -7.97
CA LEU A 73 -11.55 8.17 -9.19
C LEU A 73 -11.66 9.66 -9.54
N THR A 74 -12.62 10.34 -8.96
CA THR A 74 -12.89 11.75 -9.23
C THR A 74 -12.87 12.56 -7.94
N GLY A 75 -12.55 13.85 -8.06
CA GLY A 75 -12.61 14.76 -6.93
C GLY A 75 -14.01 14.86 -6.32
N ASN A 76 -15.07 14.77 -7.15
CA ASN A 76 -16.43 14.81 -6.63
C ASN A 76 -16.78 13.58 -5.79
N GLN A 77 -16.38 12.36 -6.22
CA GLN A 77 -16.56 11.16 -5.41
C GLN A 77 -15.84 11.31 -4.06
N ALA A 78 -14.58 11.77 -4.08
CA ALA A 78 -13.80 11.99 -2.87
C ALA A 78 -14.47 13.04 -1.93
N MET A 79 -14.94 14.16 -2.47
CA MET A 79 -15.69 15.15 -1.69
C MET A 79 -16.94 14.57 -1.02
N GLN A 80 -17.71 13.74 -1.73
CA GLN A 80 -18.90 13.09 -1.14
C GLN A 80 -18.52 12.11 -0.04
N GLN A 81 -17.42 11.36 -0.21
CA GLN A 81 -16.90 10.47 0.82
C GLN A 81 -16.47 11.24 2.08
N VAL A 82 -15.77 12.37 1.91
CA VAL A 82 -15.38 13.25 3.03
C VAL A 82 -16.60 13.79 3.76
N LYS A 83 -17.62 14.30 3.03
CA LYS A 83 -18.88 14.77 3.60
C LYS A 83 -19.66 13.68 4.32
N ALA A 84 -19.59 12.45 3.83
CA ALA A 84 -20.20 11.29 4.47
C ALA A 84 -19.44 10.79 5.73
N GLY A 85 -18.29 11.40 6.06
CA GLY A 85 -17.54 11.09 7.27
C GLY A 85 -16.59 9.91 7.15
N LEU A 86 -16.22 9.49 5.93
CA LEU A 86 -15.19 8.46 5.74
C LEU A 86 -13.83 8.96 6.26
N ASP A 87 -13.06 8.03 6.83
CA ASP A 87 -11.77 8.34 7.45
C ASP A 87 -10.66 8.52 6.43
N ALA A 88 -10.72 7.76 5.34
CA ALA A 88 -9.71 7.74 4.29
C ALA A 88 -10.34 7.51 2.92
N ILE A 89 -9.58 7.78 1.87
CA ILE A 89 -9.93 7.54 0.47
C ILE A 89 -9.00 6.44 -0.04
N TYR A 90 -9.55 5.43 -0.70
CA TYR A 90 -8.76 4.43 -1.40
C TYR A 90 -8.69 4.76 -2.89
N LEU A 91 -7.51 4.63 -3.47
CA LEU A 91 -7.30 4.78 -4.91
C LEU A 91 -6.82 3.46 -5.49
N SER A 92 -7.76 2.74 -6.09
CA SER A 92 -7.57 1.41 -6.64
C SER A 92 -6.96 1.45 -8.03
N GLY A 93 -5.87 0.72 -8.25
CA GLY A 93 -5.29 0.51 -9.57
C GLY A 93 -6.25 -0.18 -10.53
N TRP A 94 -7.05 -1.13 -10.03
CA TRP A 94 -8.13 -1.76 -10.80
C TRP A 94 -9.13 -0.74 -11.37
N GLN A 95 -9.58 0.22 -10.57
CA GLN A 95 -10.48 1.27 -11.05
C GLN A 95 -9.76 2.22 -12.03
N VAL A 96 -8.50 2.56 -11.74
CA VAL A 96 -7.69 3.39 -12.65
C VAL A 96 -7.47 2.71 -14.00
N ALA A 97 -7.22 1.41 -14.02
CA ALA A 97 -7.10 0.64 -15.26
C ALA A 97 -8.37 0.76 -16.12
N GLY A 98 -9.56 0.66 -15.49
CA GLY A 98 -10.84 0.74 -16.20
C GLY A 98 -11.21 2.14 -16.67
N ASP A 99 -11.04 3.17 -15.81
CA ASP A 99 -11.75 4.43 -16.03
C ASP A 99 -10.91 5.70 -15.95
N ALA A 100 -9.64 5.64 -15.50
CA ALA A 100 -8.92 6.88 -15.18
C ALA A 100 -7.42 6.86 -15.50
N ASN A 101 -6.95 5.92 -16.32
CA ASN A 101 -5.55 5.87 -16.70
C ASN A 101 -5.18 6.95 -17.74
N LEU A 102 -3.89 7.26 -17.81
CA LEU A 102 -3.38 8.30 -18.71
C LEU A 102 -3.30 7.87 -20.19
N ALA A 103 -3.42 6.57 -20.49
CA ALA A 103 -3.51 6.11 -21.87
C ALA A 103 -4.87 6.45 -22.51
N GLY A 104 -5.90 6.75 -21.70
CA GLY A 104 -7.25 7.00 -22.20
C GLY A 104 -7.98 5.76 -22.69
N GLU A 105 -7.47 4.59 -22.36
CA GLU A 105 -8.02 3.28 -22.74
C GLU A 105 -8.71 2.60 -21.55
N MET A 106 -9.57 1.63 -21.82
CA MET A 106 -10.12 0.75 -20.81
C MET A 106 -9.32 -0.55 -20.77
N TYR A 107 -8.53 -0.73 -19.71
CA TYR A 107 -7.72 -1.93 -19.52
C TYR A 107 -8.28 -2.86 -18.46
N PRO A 108 -8.05 -4.17 -18.58
CA PRO A 108 -8.17 -5.07 -17.45
C PRO A 108 -7.10 -4.73 -16.38
N ASP A 109 -7.33 -5.19 -15.17
CA ASP A 109 -6.42 -5.01 -14.04
C ASP A 109 -5.14 -5.87 -14.18
N GLN A 110 -4.26 -5.45 -15.06
CA GLN A 110 -3.01 -6.13 -15.45
C GLN A 110 -1.82 -5.18 -15.58
N SER A 111 -1.85 -4.02 -14.96
CA SER A 111 -0.80 -3.00 -15.00
C SER A 111 -0.40 -2.59 -16.45
N LEU A 112 -1.36 -2.53 -17.36
CA LEU A 112 -1.13 -2.15 -18.76
C LEU A 112 -1.10 -0.63 -18.97
N TYR A 113 -1.56 0.13 -18.01
CA TYR A 113 -1.61 1.59 -18.07
C TYR A 113 -0.26 2.21 -17.65
N PRO A 114 0.02 3.48 -18.05
CA PRO A 114 1.23 4.19 -17.63
C PRO A 114 1.37 4.26 -16.10
N ALA A 115 2.56 4.01 -15.58
CA ALA A 115 2.83 3.92 -14.14
C ALA A 115 2.45 5.18 -13.34
N ASP A 116 2.46 6.35 -13.97
CA ASP A 116 2.08 7.64 -13.39
C ASP A 116 0.57 7.92 -13.40
N SER A 117 -0.26 6.96 -13.85
CA SER A 117 -1.72 7.12 -13.89
C SER A 117 -2.33 7.27 -12.49
N VAL A 118 -1.94 6.41 -11.53
CA VAL A 118 -2.41 6.50 -10.15
C VAL A 118 -1.95 7.81 -9.49
N PRO A 119 -0.66 8.21 -9.55
CA PRO A 119 -0.23 9.54 -9.08
C PRO A 119 -1.02 10.71 -9.68
N ALA A 120 -1.37 10.65 -10.97
CA ALA A 120 -2.17 11.70 -11.62
C ALA A 120 -3.57 11.83 -11.02
N VAL A 121 -4.22 10.70 -10.69
CA VAL A 121 -5.54 10.71 -10.04
C VAL A 121 -5.44 11.19 -8.58
N VAL A 122 -4.42 10.77 -7.82
CA VAL A 122 -4.13 11.29 -6.48
C VAL A 122 -4.03 12.81 -6.50
N ARG A 123 -3.25 13.36 -7.43
CA ARG A 123 -3.07 14.82 -7.60
C ARG A 123 -4.39 15.52 -7.91
N ARG A 124 -5.21 14.94 -8.79
CA ARG A 124 -6.55 15.47 -9.16
C ARG A 124 -7.48 15.50 -7.96
N ILE A 125 -7.54 14.44 -7.16
CA ILE A 125 -8.37 14.39 -5.95
C ILE A 125 -7.90 15.43 -4.95
N ASN A 126 -6.60 15.49 -4.65
CA ASN A 126 -6.03 16.47 -3.72
C ASN A 126 -6.27 17.91 -4.19
N ALA A 127 -6.20 18.19 -5.49
CA ALA A 127 -6.55 19.53 -6.03
C ALA A 127 -8.01 19.90 -5.77
N THR A 128 -8.93 18.94 -5.84
CA THR A 128 -10.35 19.15 -5.52
C THR A 128 -10.56 19.39 -4.02
N LEU A 129 -9.94 18.55 -3.16
CA LEU A 129 -10.05 18.72 -1.71
C LEU A 129 -9.45 20.05 -1.24
N LYS A 130 -8.29 20.43 -1.82
CA LYS A 130 -7.67 21.73 -1.57
C LYS A 130 -8.62 22.89 -1.96
N ARG A 131 -9.27 22.82 -3.12
CA ARG A 131 -10.24 23.85 -3.51
C ARG A 131 -11.43 23.91 -2.57
N ALA A 132 -11.93 22.77 -2.10
CA ALA A 132 -13.02 22.72 -1.12
C ALA A 132 -12.61 23.34 0.23
N ASP A 133 -11.40 23.09 0.67
CA ASP A 133 -10.80 23.70 1.87
C ASP A 133 -10.68 25.21 1.73
N GLU A 134 -10.12 25.70 0.62
CA GLU A 134 -9.97 27.13 0.32
C GLU A 134 -11.32 27.88 0.35
N LEU A 135 -12.39 27.28 -0.21
CA LEU A 135 -13.73 27.87 -0.21
C LEU A 135 -14.32 27.92 1.20
N HIS A 136 -14.25 26.82 1.95
CA HIS A 136 -14.74 26.78 3.33
C HIS A 136 -13.98 27.76 4.23
N HIS A 137 -12.66 27.84 4.08
CA HIS A 137 -11.85 28.79 4.84
C HIS A 137 -12.24 30.25 4.54
N ALA A 138 -12.45 30.59 3.26
CA ALA A 138 -12.88 31.92 2.85
C ALA A 138 -14.28 32.30 3.39
N GLU A 139 -15.14 31.31 3.62
CA GLU A 139 -16.47 31.46 4.22
C GLU A 139 -16.46 31.45 5.75
N GLY A 140 -15.30 31.28 6.39
CA GLY A 140 -15.16 31.09 7.84
C GLY A 140 -15.76 29.79 8.35
N ASN A 141 -15.85 28.76 7.50
CA ASN A 141 -16.42 27.46 7.82
C ASN A 141 -15.31 26.43 7.99
N ASP A 142 -15.12 25.93 9.20
CA ASP A 142 -14.14 24.88 9.56
C ASP A 142 -14.79 23.53 9.92
N SER A 143 -16.07 23.34 9.59
CA SER A 143 -16.86 22.16 9.99
C SER A 143 -16.40 20.85 9.34
N ILE A 144 -15.64 20.89 8.24
CA ILE A 144 -15.17 19.72 7.50
C ILE A 144 -13.65 19.76 7.37
N ASP A 145 -12.99 18.72 7.86
CA ASP A 145 -11.59 18.44 7.55
C ASP A 145 -11.51 17.76 6.17
N TRP A 146 -11.18 18.54 5.14
CA TRP A 146 -11.13 18.10 3.76
C TRP A 146 -9.94 17.21 3.44
N PHE A 147 -8.78 17.40 4.10
CA PHE A 147 -7.57 16.65 3.82
C PHE A 147 -7.61 15.26 4.46
N LYS A 148 -8.47 14.39 3.92
CA LYS A 148 -8.47 12.96 4.31
C LYS A 148 -7.31 12.22 3.66
N PRO A 149 -6.69 11.26 4.37
CA PRO A 149 -5.61 10.45 3.83
C PRO A 149 -6.05 9.69 2.57
N ILE A 150 -5.21 9.70 1.53
CA ILE A 150 -5.38 8.83 0.36
C ILE A 150 -4.38 7.68 0.46
N VAL A 151 -4.89 6.44 0.43
CA VAL A 151 -4.08 5.23 0.30
C VAL A 151 -4.13 4.81 -1.16
N ALA A 152 -2.98 4.76 -1.82
CA ALA A 152 -2.86 4.57 -3.26
C ALA A 152 -2.24 3.23 -3.63
N ASP A 153 -2.73 2.67 -4.72
CA ASP A 153 -2.28 1.41 -5.32
C ASP A 153 -1.03 1.65 -6.19
N ALA A 154 0.09 1.02 -5.84
CA ALA A 154 1.29 1.00 -6.64
C ALA A 154 1.44 -0.31 -7.45
N GLU A 155 0.39 -1.14 -7.48
CA GLU A 155 0.44 -2.43 -8.19
C GLU A 155 1.65 -3.26 -7.73
N ALA A 156 2.27 -4.01 -8.62
CA ALA A 156 3.53 -4.70 -8.37
C ALA A 156 4.78 -3.79 -8.57
N GLY A 157 4.61 -2.46 -8.60
CA GLY A 157 5.67 -1.48 -8.76
C GLY A 157 6.09 -1.21 -10.20
N PHE A 158 5.38 -1.71 -11.20
CA PHE A 158 5.63 -1.52 -12.65
C PHE A 158 7.03 -1.92 -13.12
N GLY A 159 7.71 -2.79 -12.39
CA GLY A 159 9.05 -3.28 -12.73
C GLY A 159 9.85 -3.72 -11.51
N GLY A 160 11.12 -3.34 -11.48
CA GLY A 160 12.04 -3.66 -10.39
C GLY A 160 12.11 -2.59 -9.30
N VAL A 161 13.18 -2.63 -8.51
CA VAL A 161 13.40 -1.72 -7.36
C VAL A 161 13.48 -0.24 -7.75
N LEU A 162 14.06 0.08 -8.91
CA LEU A 162 14.14 1.48 -9.38
C LEU A 162 12.77 2.02 -9.76
N ASN A 163 11.92 1.18 -10.38
CA ASN A 163 10.55 1.56 -10.70
C ASN A 163 9.75 1.83 -9.41
N ALA A 164 9.86 0.95 -8.40
CA ALA A 164 9.20 1.12 -7.10
C ALA A 164 9.66 2.41 -6.39
N PHE A 165 10.97 2.72 -6.43
CA PHE A 165 11.53 3.95 -5.86
C PHE A 165 10.95 5.20 -6.52
N GLU A 166 10.98 5.28 -7.85
CA GLU A 166 10.49 6.46 -8.58
C GLU A 166 8.96 6.60 -8.51
N LEU A 167 8.22 5.48 -8.54
CA LEU A 167 6.77 5.50 -8.37
C LEU A 167 6.37 6.02 -6.98
N MET A 168 7.06 5.57 -5.92
CA MET A 168 6.80 6.08 -4.57
C MET A 168 7.05 7.58 -4.47
N LYS A 169 8.11 8.12 -5.09
CA LYS A 169 8.34 9.57 -5.15
C LYS A 169 7.20 10.31 -5.83
N GLN A 170 6.70 9.79 -6.95
CA GLN A 170 5.57 10.36 -7.66
C GLN A 170 4.28 10.33 -6.83
N MET A 171 4.04 9.25 -6.06
CA MET A 171 2.91 9.15 -5.13
C MET A 171 2.99 10.21 -4.03
N ILE A 172 4.18 10.41 -3.45
CA ILE A 172 4.42 11.42 -2.43
C ILE A 172 4.23 12.83 -3.00
N ASP A 173 4.78 13.10 -4.18
CA ASP A 173 4.62 14.38 -4.87
C ASP A 173 3.15 14.69 -5.20
N ALA A 174 2.37 13.66 -5.50
CA ALA A 174 0.93 13.78 -5.72
C ALA A 174 0.12 14.00 -4.42
N GLY A 175 0.72 13.73 -3.25
CA GLY A 175 0.08 13.91 -1.95
C GLY A 175 -0.55 12.64 -1.36
N ALA A 176 -0.08 11.45 -1.74
CA ALA A 176 -0.52 10.19 -1.13
C ALA A 176 -0.05 10.07 0.33
N ALA A 177 -0.93 9.64 1.22
CA ALA A 177 -0.67 9.40 2.63
C ALA A 177 -0.09 8.00 2.89
N GLY A 178 -0.59 7.03 2.16
CA GLY A 178 -0.17 5.64 2.20
C GLY A 178 -0.08 5.06 0.79
N VAL A 179 0.77 4.06 0.62
CA VAL A 179 0.97 3.38 -0.66
C VAL A 179 1.17 1.90 -0.40
N HIS A 180 0.49 1.05 -1.16
CA HIS A 180 0.74 -0.39 -1.10
C HIS A 180 1.43 -0.91 -2.36
N PHE A 181 2.27 -1.92 -2.18
CA PHE A 181 2.92 -2.70 -3.22
C PHE A 181 2.59 -4.17 -3.03
N GLU A 182 2.38 -4.89 -4.13
CA GLU A 182 2.10 -6.32 -4.13
C GLU A 182 3.28 -7.14 -4.66
N ASP A 183 3.30 -8.45 -4.33
CA ASP A 183 4.40 -9.36 -4.62
C ASP A 183 4.27 -10.12 -5.95
N GLN A 184 3.43 -9.63 -6.86
CA GLN A 184 3.30 -10.20 -8.20
C GLN A 184 4.45 -9.75 -9.13
N LEU A 185 4.69 -10.55 -10.17
CA LEU A 185 5.52 -10.16 -11.31
C LEU A 185 4.80 -9.07 -12.11
N SER A 186 5.37 -7.87 -12.19
CA SER A 186 4.74 -6.72 -12.84
C SER A 186 4.30 -6.97 -14.29
N SER A 187 5.13 -7.67 -15.07
CA SER A 187 4.84 -7.99 -16.49
C SER A 187 3.75 -9.05 -16.71
N ALA A 188 3.36 -9.78 -15.66
CA ALA A 188 2.32 -10.80 -15.70
C ALA A 188 1.25 -10.62 -14.63
N LYS A 189 1.12 -9.40 -14.11
CA LYS A 189 0.18 -9.04 -13.04
C LYS A 189 -1.27 -9.36 -13.44
N LYS A 190 -2.00 -9.89 -12.48
CA LYS A 190 -3.44 -10.17 -12.57
C LYS A 190 -4.18 -9.51 -11.42
N CYS A 191 -5.47 -9.21 -11.62
CA CYS A 191 -6.36 -8.84 -10.53
C CYS A 191 -6.26 -9.85 -9.37
N GLY A 192 -6.24 -9.36 -8.13
CA GLY A 192 -6.08 -10.18 -6.93
C GLY A 192 -7.07 -11.34 -6.80
N HIS A 193 -8.26 -11.23 -7.41
CA HIS A 193 -9.32 -12.24 -7.39
C HIS A 193 -9.24 -13.25 -8.55
N MET A 194 -8.27 -13.10 -9.45
CA MET A 194 -8.10 -13.99 -10.60
C MET A 194 -7.04 -15.03 -10.37
N GLY A 195 -7.18 -16.19 -11.04
CA GLY A 195 -6.14 -17.21 -11.11
C GLY A 195 -5.01 -16.83 -12.07
N GLY A 196 -3.91 -17.58 -12.00
CA GLY A 196 -2.75 -17.40 -12.89
C GLY A 196 -1.81 -16.26 -12.46
N LYS A 197 -1.92 -15.80 -11.22
CA LYS A 197 -0.98 -14.85 -10.63
C LYS A 197 0.41 -15.48 -10.49
N VAL A 198 1.44 -14.68 -10.80
CA VAL A 198 2.84 -15.06 -10.73
C VAL A 198 3.52 -14.25 -9.64
N LEU A 199 4.01 -14.91 -8.60
CA LEU A 199 4.78 -14.26 -7.53
C LEU A 199 6.24 -14.04 -7.95
N VAL A 200 6.84 -12.96 -7.47
CA VAL A 200 8.28 -12.80 -7.44
C VAL A 200 8.85 -13.49 -6.19
N PRO A 201 10.16 -13.82 -6.14
CA PRO A 201 10.79 -14.29 -4.90
C PRO A 201 10.52 -13.36 -3.73
N THR A 202 10.36 -13.90 -2.54
CA THR A 202 10.08 -13.11 -1.32
C THR A 202 11.08 -11.98 -1.13
N GLN A 203 12.38 -12.20 -1.42
CA GLN A 203 13.40 -11.15 -1.31
C GLN A 203 13.23 -10.04 -2.34
N ASP A 204 12.76 -10.34 -3.54
CA ASP A 204 12.50 -9.30 -4.56
C ASP A 204 11.37 -8.37 -4.13
N ALA A 205 10.31 -8.93 -3.54
CA ALA A 205 9.24 -8.12 -2.95
C ALA A 205 9.75 -7.24 -1.79
N ILE A 206 10.57 -7.80 -0.89
CA ILE A 206 11.24 -7.04 0.19
C ILE A 206 12.10 -5.92 -0.38
N ASN A 207 12.86 -6.17 -1.44
CA ASN A 207 13.71 -5.16 -2.06
C ASN A 207 12.88 -4.00 -2.65
N LYS A 208 11.70 -4.27 -3.22
CA LYS A 208 10.76 -3.22 -3.67
C LYS A 208 10.21 -2.41 -2.49
N LEU A 209 9.83 -3.07 -1.40
CA LEU A 209 9.38 -2.39 -0.17
C LEU A 209 10.49 -1.50 0.41
N ALA A 210 11.72 -2.00 0.44
CA ALA A 210 12.88 -1.23 0.89
C ALA A 210 13.15 -0.02 -0.01
N ALA A 211 13.02 -0.17 -1.32
CA ALA A 211 13.16 0.93 -2.29
C ALA A 211 12.06 1.99 -2.10
N ALA A 212 10.82 1.57 -1.90
CA ALA A 212 9.70 2.47 -1.60
C ALA A 212 9.92 3.22 -0.27
N ARG A 213 10.38 2.53 0.79
CA ARG A 213 10.72 3.16 2.06
C ARG A 213 11.88 4.16 1.91
N LEU A 214 12.91 3.81 1.15
CA LEU A 214 14.02 4.71 0.85
C LEU A 214 13.53 5.98 0.14
N ALA A 215 12.62 5.85 -0.82
CA ALA A 215 12.01 6.99 -1.51
C ALA A 215 11.26 7.92 -0.54
N ALA A 216 10.51 7.35 0.42
CA ALA A 216 9.81 8.12 1.45
C ALA A 216 10.80 8.84 2.39
N ASP A 217 11.86 8.17 2.84
CA ASP A 217 12.90 8.75 3.68
C ASP A 217 13.68 9.85 2.94
N VAL A 218 14.01 9.66 1.66
CA VAL A 218 14.65 10.67 0.80
C VAL A 218 13.75 11.89 0.60
N SER A 219 12.45 11.69 0.41
CA SER A 219 11.44 12.76 0.31
C SER A 219 11.11 13.40 1.67
N ASN A 220 11.64 12.86 2.75
CA ASN A 220 11.39 13.30 4.13
C ASN A 220 9.88 13.32 4.48
N VAL A 221 9.12 12.33 4.03
CA VAL A 221 7.69 12.16 4.32
C VAL A 221 7.47 10.80 5.00
N PRO A 222 6.76 10.74 6.15
CA PRO A 222 6.51 9.49 6.88
C PRO A 222 5.38 8.67 6.25
N THR A 223 5.42 8.49 4.92
CA THR A 223 4.42 7.76 4.16
C THR A 223 4.16 6.39 4.75
N VAL A 224 2.89 6.04 4.91
CA VAL A 224 2.48 4.72 5.40
C VAL A 224 2.65 3.69 4.28
N LEU A 225 3.53 2.73 4.46
CA LEU A 225 3.83 1.68 3.48
C LEU A 225 3.10 0.39 3.86
N LEU A 226 2.30 -0.12 2.92
CA LEU A 226 1.60 -1.40 3.08
C LEU A 226 2.24 -2.45 2.16
N ALA A 227 2.49 -3.63 2.69
CA ALA A 227 2.91 -4.79 1.90
C ALA A 227 1.71 -5.70 1.66
N ARG A 228 1.34 -5.87 0.40
CA ARG A 228 0.30 -6.80 -0.02
C ARG A 228 0.95 -8.09 -0.50
N THR A 229 0.40 -9.24 -0.08
CA THR A 229 0.71 -10.53 -0.68
C THR A 229 -0.50 -11.11 -1.40
N ASP A 230 -0.27 -11.63 -2.58
CA ASP A 230 -1.25 -12.34 -3.41
C ASP A 230 -1.12 -13.86 -3.34
N ALA A 231 -0.29 -14.36 -2.40
CA ALA A 231 0.10 -15.76 -2.31
C ALA A 231 -1.04 -16.70 -1.91
N GLU A 232 -2.14 -16.19 -1.34
CA GLU A 232 -3.32 -17.00 -0.99
C GLU A 232 -3.87 -17.74 -2.22
N SER A 233 -3.86 -17.12 -3.40
CA SER A 233 -4.39 -17.70 -4.64
C SER A 233 -3.42 -17.70 -5.82
N ALA A 234 -2.14 -17.33 -5.61
CA ALA A 234 -1.12 -17.37 -6.64
C ALA A 234 -0.51 -18.77 -6.78
N ASN A 235 -0.56 -19.33 -8.00
CA ASN A 235 -0.10 -20.69 -8.30
C ASN A 235 1.27 -20.75 -8.97
N LEU A 236 1.90 -19.60 -9.25
CA LEU A 236 3.17 -19.53 -9.99
C LEU A 236 4.18 -18.67 -9.24
N LEU A 237 5.46 -18.98 -9.44
CA LEU A 237 6.62 -18.29 -8.87
C LEU A 237 7.70 -18.17 -9.94
N THR A 238 8.32 -17.02 -10.07
CA THR A 238 9.32 -16.77 -11.12
C THR A 238 10.62 -17.55 -10.91
N SER A 239 11.06 -17.77 -9.64
CA SER A 239 12.35 -18.38 -9.31
C SER A 239 12.33 -19.02 -7.93
N ASP A 240 13.14 -20.07 -7.73
CA ASP A 240 13.37 -20.79 -6.47
C ASP A 240 14.60 -20.30 -5.71
N VAL A 241 15.13 -19.15 -6.07
CA VAL A 241 16.36 -18.59 -5.48
C VAL A 241 16.21 -18.27 -3.99
N ASP A 242 15.02 -17.91 -3.55
CA ASP A 242 14.73 -17.62 -2.15
C ASP A 242 14.31 -18.88 -1.39
N GLU A 243 15.07 -19.22 -0.34
CA GLU A 243 14.80 -20.40 0.47
C GLU A 243 13.45 -20.40 1.17
N ARG A 244 12.91 -19.22 1.47
CA ARG A 244 11.58 -19.05 2.10
C ARG A 244 10.44 -19.50 1.20
N ASP A 245 10.63 -19.45 -0.12
CA ASP A 245 9.63 -19.83 -1.11
C ASP A 245 9.66 -21.34 -1.45
N ARG A 246 10.83 -22.00 -1.29
CA ARG A 246 11.04 -23.41 -1.66
C ARG A 246 10.03 -24.38 -1.05
N PRO A 247 9.58 -24.26 0.22
CA PRO A 247 8.59 -25.17 0.81
C PRO A 247 7.24 -25.18 0.08
N PHE A 248 6.93 -24.13 -0.64
CA PHE A 248 5.67 -23.97 -1.37
C PHE A 248 5.75 -24.42 -2.83
N ILE A 249 6.94 -24.71 -3.35
CA ILE A 249 7.11 -25.22 -4.73
C ILE A 249 6.54 -26.64 -4.82
N ASP A 250 5.68 -26.87 -5.81
CA ASP A 250 5.14 -28.18 -6.13
C ASP A 250 6.10 -28.93 -7.07
N SER A 251 7.03 -29.66 -6.48
CA SER A 251 8.04 -30.44 -7.23
C SER A 251 7.45 -31.60 -8.05
N SER A 252 6.18 -31.95 -7.86
CA SER A 252 5.49 -32.96 -8.67
C SER A 252 5.03 -32.45 -10.03
N LYS A 253 5.05 -31.12 -10.22
CA LYS A 253 4.63 -30.47 -11.46
C LYS A 253 5.80 -29.90 -12.24
N PRO A 254 5.80 -29.99 -13.58
CA PRO A 254 6.81 -29.33 -14.40
C PRO A 254 6.66 -27.80 -14.30
N ARG A 255 7.72 -27.07 -14.66
CA ARG A 255 7.65 -25.63 -14.89
C ARG A 255 6.70 -25.33 -16.07
N THR A 256 6.15 -24.13 -16.09
CA THR A 256 5.39 -23.64 -17.23
C THR A 256 6.28 -23.44 -18.47
N SER A 257 5.67 -23.18 -19.62
CA SER A 257 6.41 -22.86 -20.86
C SER A 257 7.29 -21.62 -20.74
N GLU A 258 6.87 -20.68 -19.87
CA GLU A 258 7.64 -19.48 -19.53
C GLU A 258 8.75 -19.73 -18.50
N GLY A 259 8.85 -20.93 -17.97
CA GLY A 259 9.85 -21.31 -16.99
C GLY A 259 9.48 -21.08 -15.53
N PHE A 260 8.24 -20.67 -15.23
CA PHE A 260 7.79 -20.43 -13.86
C PHE A 260 7.60 -21.73 -13.10
N PHE A 261 7.93 -21.71 -11.81
CA PHE A 261 7.62 -22.79 -10.90
C PHE A 261 6.13 -22.78 -10.56
N GLN A 262 5.55 -23.97 -10.44
CA GLN A 262 4.22 -24.10 -9.86
C GLN A 262 4.34 -24.17 -8.33
N VAL A 263 3.47 -23.43 -7.63
CA VAL A 263 3.46 -23.38 -6.17
C VAL A 263 2.10 -23.77 -5.61
N LYS A 264 2.13 -24.24 -4.36
CA LYS A 264 0.92 -24.52 -3.57
C LYS A 264 0.44 -23.21 -2.98
N ALA A 265 -0.56 -22.61 -3.63
CA ALA A 265 -1.26 -21.44 -3.12
C ALA A 265 -1.95 -21.74 -1.77
N GLY A 266 -2.22 -20.71 -0.99
CA GLY A 266 -2.99 -20.84 0.24
C GLY A 266 -2.48 -19.95 1.36
N MET A 267 -3.20 -20.00 2.47
CA MET A 267 -2.95 -19.15 3.63
C MET A 267 -1.57 -19.36 4.24
N ASP A 268 -1.03 -20.59 4.24
CA ASP A 268 0.31 -20.86 4.77
C ASP A 268 1.41 -20.10 4.00
N GLN A 269 1.30 -20.05 2.66
CA GLN A 269 2.22 -19.28 1.83
C GLN A 269 2.04 -17.78 2.07
N ALA A 270 0.80 -17.30 2.16
CA ALA A 270 0.51 -15.89 2.45
C ALA A 270 1.04 -15.47 3.83
N ILE A 271 0.88 -16.31 4.86
CA ILE A 271 1.42 -16.08 6.20
C ILE A 271 2.96 -16.03 6.16
N ALA A 272 3.61 -16.98 5.50
CA ALA A 272 5.07 -17.01 5.40
C ALA A 272 5.62 -15.72 4.79
N ARG A 273 4.99 -15.23 3.72
CA ARG A 273 5.33 -13.96 3.07
C ARG A 273 5.00 -12.76 3.95
N GLY A 274 3.82 -12.71 4.57
CA GLY A 274 3.44 -11.66 5.51
C GLY A 274 4.45 -11.53 6.66
N LEU A 275 4.89 -12.64 7.24
CA LEU A 275 5.93 -12.65 8.27
C LEU A 275 7.28 -12.12 7.76
N ALA A 276 7.63 -12.39 6.50
CA ALA A 276 8.87 -11.90 5.89
C ALA A 276 8.80 -10.39 5.59
N TYR A 277 7.62 -9.86 5.24
CA TYR A 277 7.40 -8.45 4.93
C TYR A 277 7.22 -7.57 6.17
N ALA A 278 6.79 -8.13 7.29
CA ALA A 278 6.45 -7.39 8.51
C ALA A 278 7.53 -6.39 8.98
N PRO A 279 8.85 -6.69 8.89
CA PRO A 279 9.87 -5.72 9.27
C PRO A 279 10.03 -4.53 8.30
N TYR A 280 9.49 -4.61 7.08
CA TYR A 280 9.75 -3.64 6.01
C TYR A 280 8.53 -2.76 5.67
N ALA A 281 7.35 -3.09 6.17
CA ALA A 281 6.12 -2.35 5.92
C ALA A 281 5.44 -1.94 7.24
N ASP A 282 4.63 -0.91 7.19
CA ASP A 282 3.84 -0.45 8.34
C ASP A 282 2.62 -1.35 8.58
N LEU A 283 1.91 -1.70 7.52
CA LEU A 283 0.77 -2.61 7.52
C LEU A 283 1.02 -3.81 6.60
N LEU A 284 0.35 -4.90 6.88
CA LEU A 284 0.31 -6.08 6.01
C LEU A 284 -1.10 -6.30 5.48
N TRP A 285 -1.18 -6.73 4.22
CA TRP A 285 -2.42 -7.04 3.54
C TRP A 285 -2.29 -8.40 2.84
N CYS A 286 -3.14 -9.36 3.25
CA CYS A 286 -3.34 -10.61 2.52
C CYS A 286 -4.52 -10.42 1.56
N GLU A 287 -4.27 -10.47 0.27
CA GLU A 287 -5.35 -10.43 -0.73
C GLU A 287 -6.08 -11.76 -0.78
N THR A 288 -7.41 -11.73 -0.71
CA THR A 288 -8.27 -12.91 -0.74
C THR A 288 -9.33 -12.80 -1.84
N GLY A 289 -9.88 -13.93 -2.29
CA GLY A 289 -10.90 -13.96 -3.35
C GLY A 289 -12.34 -13.98 -2.83
N LYS A 290 -12.54 -13.98 -1.51
CA LYS A 290 -13.87 -14.05 -0.85
C LYS A 290 -13.83 -13.36 0.51
N PRO A 291 -15.00 -12.92 1.03
CA PRO A 291 -15.07 -12.40 2.39
C PRO A 291 -15.12 -13.57 3.37
N ASP A 292 -14.06 -13.74 4.16
CA ASP A 292 -13.94 -14.85 5.12
C ASP A 292 -13.24 -14.35 6.40
N LEU A 293 -14.00 -14.28 7.51
CA LEU A 293 -13.48 -13.83 8.80
C LEU A 293 -12.54 -14.85 9.44
N GLU A 294 -12.74 -16.14 9.21
CA GLU A 294 -11.86 -17.17 9.78
C GLU A 294 -10.49 -17.17 9.10
N GLU A 295 -10.44 -16.99 7.78
CA GLU A 295 -9.18 -16.80 7.06
C GLU A 295 -8.46 -15.51 7.51
N ALA A 296 -9.20 -14.40 7.66
CA ALA A 296 -8.65 -13.15 8.16
C ALA A 296 -8.08 -13.31 9.58
N LYS A 297 -8.80 -14.00 10.47
CA LYS A 297 -8.36 -14.31 11.83
C LYS A 297 -7.11 -15.18 11.84
N HIS A 298 -7.08 -16.24 11.04
CA HIS A 298 -5.91 -17.12 10.93
C HIS A 298 -4.65 -16.35 10.52
N PHE A 299 -4.77 -15.47 9.50
CA PHE A 299 -3.67 -14.60 9.10
C PHE A 299 -3.24 -13.66 10.23
N ALA A 300 -4.18 -12.96 10.86
CA ALA A 300 -3.92 -12.00 11.93
C ALA A 300 -3.22 -12.67 13.13
N GLU A 301 -3.72 -13.80 13.62
CA GLU A 301 -3.15 -14.54 14.75
C GLU A 301 -1.72 -15.01 14.46
N ALA A 302 -1.47 -15.52 13.24
CA ALA A 302 -0.14 -15.95 12.84
C ALA A 302 0.86 -14.80 12.80
N ILE A 303 0.45 -13.64 12.26
CA ILE A 303 1.28 -12.43 12.23
C ILE A 303 1.53 -11.91 13.66
N HIS A 304 0.49 -11.76 14.47
CA HIS A 304 0.59 -11.18 15.82
C HIS A 304 1.36 -12.06 16.79
N LYS A 305 1.39 -13.37 16.58
CA LYS A 305 2.22 -14.29 17.36
C LYS A 305 3.70 -13.94 17.28
N LYS A 306 4.18 -13.44 16.12
CA LYS A 306 5.59 -13.09 15.89
C LYS A 306 5.83 -11.58 15.97
N PHE A 307 4.87 -10.79 15.55
CA PHE A 307 4.91 -9.33 15.54
C PHE A 307 3.67 -8.76 16.26
N PRO A 308 3.64 -8.79 17.60
CA PRO A 308 2.51 -8.27 18.37
C PRO A 308 2.21 -6.81 18.01
N GLY A 309 0.93 -6.52 17.75
CA GLY A 309 0.47 -5.18 17.39
C GLY A 309 0.83 -4.73 15.96
N LYS A 310 1.25 -5.65 15.09
CA LYS A 310 1.44 -5.34 13.67
C LYS A 310 0.10 -4.99 13.03
N LEU A 311 0.02 -3.81 12.43
CA LEU A 311 -1.20 -3.33 11.79
C LEU A 311 -1.48 -4.11 10.50
N LEU A 312 -2.78 -4.35 10.25
CA LEU A 312 -3.26 -5.12 9.11
C LEU A 312 -4.21 -4.29 8.24
N ALA A 313 -4.38 -4.70 7.00
CA ALA A 313 -5.35 -4.15 6.07
C ALA A 313 -6.12 -5.29 5.38
N TYR A 314 -7.38 -5.05 5.02
CA TYR A 314 -8.24 -6.01 4.34
C TYR A 314 -8.99 -5.36 3.19
N ASN A 315 -9.12 -6.08 2.07
CA ASN A 315 -9.92 -5.66 0.95
C ASN A 315 -11.36 -6.17 1.06
N CYS A 316 -12.28 -5.29 1.46
CA CYS A 316 -13.71 -5.56 1.41
C CYS A 316 -14.25 -5.30 -0.02
N SER A 317 -13.76 -6.05 -1.00
CA SER A 317 -14.06 -5.81 -2.41
C SER A 317 -15.57 -5.92 -2.71
N PRO A 318 -16.13 -4.99 -3.51
CA PRO A 318 -17.51 -5.11 -3.99
C PRO A 318 -17.71 -6.33 -4.90
N SER A 319 -16.64 -6.90 -5.48
CA SER A 319 -16.71 -8.07 -6.35
C SER A 319 -16.85 -9.41 -5.61
N PHE A 320 -16.80 -9.44 -4.28
CA PHE A 320 -16.87 -10.65 -3.47
C PHE A 320 -18.24 -11.36 -3.48
N ASN A 321 -19.26 -10.78 -4.08
CA ASN A 321 -20.60 -11.36 -4.07
C ASN A 321 -21.14 -11.60 -2.64
N TRP A 322 -21.01 -10.58 -1.79
CA TRP A 322 -21.28 -10.61 -0.35
C TRP A 322 -22.55 -11.37 0.04
N LYS A 323 -23.69 -11.01 -0.55
CA LYS A 323 -24.99 -11.63 -0.29
C LYS A 323 -25.08 -13.13 -0.65
N ARG A 324 -24.19 -13.61 -1.53
CA ARG A 324 -24.12 -15.07 -1.87
C ARG A 324 -23.23 -15.84 -0.91
N LYS A 325 -22.35 -15.14 -0.20
CA LYS A 325 -21.34 -15.76 0.67
C LYS A 325 -21.70 -15.65 2.15
N LEU A 326 -22.36 -14.56 2.55
CA LEU A 326 -22.61 -14.22 3.93
C LEU A 326 -24.06 -13.75 4.12
N ASP A 327 -24.59 -13.96 5.33
CA ASP A 327 -25.86 -13.38 5.77
C ASP A 327 -25.70 -11.88 6.12
N ASP A 328 -26.82 -11.18 6.22
CA ASP A 328 -26.85 -9.74 6.50
C ASP A 328 -26.25 -9.37 7.86
N ALA A 329 -26.42 -10.23 8.87
CA ALA A 329 -25.89 -10.00 10.20
C ALA A 329 -24.36 -10.08 10.19
N THR A 330 -23.78 -11.03 9.47
CA THR A 330 -22.33 -11.16 9.29
C THR A 330 -21.77 -10.00 8.48
N ILE A 331 -22.42 -9.60 7.38
CA ILE A 331 -22.02 -8.43 6.58
C ILE A 331 -21.99 -7.16 7.44
N ALA A 332 -23.02 -6.94 8.26
CA ALA A 332 -23.15 -5.74 9.08
C ALA A 332 -22.05 -5.59 10.17
N LYS A 333 -21.47 -6.69 10.63
CA LYS A 333 -20.40 -6.68 11.63
C LYS A 333 -18.99 -6.81 11.06
N PHE A 334 -18.85 -7.16 9.79
CA PHE A 334 -17.59 -7.61 9.17
C PHE A 334 -16.42 -6.69 9.42
N GLN A 335 -16.55 -5.38 9.18
CA GLN A 335 -15.48 -4.41 9.41
C GLN A 335 -15.08 -4.28 10.88
N ARG A 336 -16.06 -4.39 11.81
CA ARG A 336 -15.77 -4.33 13.25
C ARG A 336 -15.01 -5.58 13.72
N GLU A 337 -15.38 -6.74 13.20
CA GLU A 337 -14.66 -7.99 13.49
C GLU A 337 -13.21 -7.92 12.97
N LEU A 338 -13.00 -7.40 11.75
CA LEU A 338 -11.65 -7.17 11.23
C LEU A 338 -10.87 -6.19 12.11
N GLY A 339 -11.47 -5.07 12.51
CA GLY A 339 -10.81 -4.10 13.39
C GLY A 339 -10.43 -4.70 14.74
N ALA A 340 -11.23 -5.61 15.28
CA ALA A 340 -10.91 -6.32 16.52
C ALA A 340 -9.74 -7.31 16.38
N MET A 341 -9.40 -7.71 15.17
CA MET A 341 -8.25 -8.57 14.88
C MET A 341 -6.93 -7.77 14.69
N GLY A 342 -6.99 -6.42 14.66
CA GLY A 342 -5.85 -5.53 14.43
C GLY A 342 -5.69 -5.14 12.98
#